data_d1266ff354290b2c173bb18902d104f8
#
_entry.id   d1266ff354290b2c173bb18902d104f8
#
_cell.length_a   1.000
_cell.length_b   1.000
_cell.length_c   1.000
_cell.angle_alpha   90.00
_cell.angle_beta   90.00
_cell.angle_gamma   90.00
#
_symmetry.space_group_name_H-M   'P 1'
#
loop_
_entity.id
_entity.type
_entity.pdbx_description
1 polymer ?
#
loop_
_entity_poly.entity_id
_entity_poly.type
_entity_poly.pdbx_seq_one_letter_code
_entity_poly.pdbx_strand_id
1 'polypeptide(L)'
;PEMSRGLGDVYKRQVVMTREKDEMLGDPQAGNKKIHDMKARVEIINKTMPQAAVSIHQNSYQDEQIRGAQVFYYSHSEEGKRMAEQMQKALLTVDETNTRQAKANDTYYLLKRTEVPTIIVECGFLSNPEEAAKLTDTKYQKKMADAITKGIIACVEN
;
A
#
# COMPACT_ATOMS: atom_id res chain seq x y z
N PRO A 1 2.64 10.42 7.05
CA PRO A 1 2.92 10.94 8.39
C PRO A 1 1.77 10.77 9.38
N GLU A 2 0.54 11.20 9.03
CA GLU A 2 -0.61 11.09 9.95
C GLU A 2 -0.98 9.64 10.26
N MET A 3 -0.95 8.75 9.28
CA MET A 3 -1.20 7.32 9.47
C MET A 3 -0.15 6.70 10.39
N SER A 4 1.13 7.05 10.22
CA SER A 4 2.21 6.60 11.08
C SER A 4 2.01 7.04 12.53
N ARG A 5 1.62 8.30 12.76
CA ARG A 5 1.28 8.82 14.09
C ARG A 5 0.08 8.08 14.69
N GLY A 6 -1.00 7.91 13.92
CA GLY A 6 -2.20 7.21 14.39
C GLY A 6 -1.89 5.79 14.87
N LEU A 7 -1.07 5.03 14.16
CA LEU A 7 -0.66 3.69 14.56
C LEU A 7 0.28 3.69 15.78
N GLY A 8 1.24 4.63 15.83
CA GLY A 8 2.20 4.72 16.94
C GLY A 8 1.57 5.21 18.24
N ASP A 9 0.81 6.30 18.18
CA ASP A 9 0.32 7.00 19.37
C ASP A 9 -0.94 6.34 19.96
N VAL A 10 -1.87 5.89 19.12
CA VAL A 10 -3.15 5.36 19.58
C VAL A 10 -3.08 3.86 19.86
N TYR A 11 -2.39 3.09 19.01
CA TYR A 11 -2.37 1.63 19.10
C TYR A 11 -1.06 1.07 19.68
N LYS A 12 -0.14 1.92 20.12
CA LYS A 12 1.19 1.54 20.65
C LYS A 12 1.97 0.63 19.71
N ARG A 13 1.83 0.84 18.40
CA ARG A 13 2.51 0.07 17.35
C ARG A 13 3.68 0.87 16.80
N GLN A 14 4.83 0.24 16.69
CA GLN A 14 5.97 0.85 16.02
C GLN A 14 5.75 0.84 14.52
N VAL A 15 5.90 2.02 13.89
CA VAL A 15 5.83 2.18 12.43
C VAL A 15 7.21 2.58 11.91
N VAL A 16 7.72 1.81 10.97
CA VAL A 16 8.96 2.10 10.25
C VAL A 16 8.61 2.53 8.84
N MET A 17 8.92 3.77 8.50
CA MET A 17 8.76 4.30 7.15
C MET A 17 9.98 3.99 6.31
N THR A 18 9.82 3.49 5.09
CA THR A 18 10.95 3.31 4.17
C THR A 18 11.54 4.63 3.71
N ARG A 19 10.74 5.71 3.72
CA ARG A 19 11.18 7.10 3.48
C ARG A 19 10.20 8.08 4.13
N GLU A 20 10.69 9.24 4.53
CA GLU A 20 9.90 10.31 5.14
C GLU A 20 9.82 11.57 4.25
N LYS A 21 10.59 11.60 3.17
CA LYS A 21 10.67 12.71 2.21
C LYS A 21 10.49 12.19 0.79
N ASP A 22 10.23 13.09 -0.15
CA ASP A 22 10.19 12.78 -1.58
C ASP A 22 11.62 12.65 -2.13
N GLU A 23 12.24 11.53 -1.80
CA GLU A 23 13.62 11.18 -2.19
C GLU A 23 13.71 9.71 -2.58
N MET A 24 14.68 9.39 -3.42
CA MET A 24 15.03 8.02 -3.74
C MET A 24 15.90 7.41 -2.65
N LEU A 25 15.68 6.15 -2.33
CA LEU A 25 16.49 5.40 -1.34
C LEU A 25 17.72 4.74 -1.96
N GLY A 26 17.73 4.54 -3.25
CA GLY A 26 18.85 3.90 -3.96
C GLY A 26 19.94 4.90 -4.33
N ASP A 27 21.07 4.36 -4.85
CA ASP A 27 22.17 5.16 -5.36
C ASP A 27 21.71 6.10 -6.51
N PRO A 28 21.81 7.44 -6.34
CA PRO A 28 21.40 8.40 -7.36
C PRO A 28 22.27 8.31 -8.63
N GLN A 29 23.45 7.70 -8.57
CA GLN A 29 24.38 7.49 -9.69
C GLN A 29 24.12 6.17 -10.43
N ALA A 30 23.23 5.30 -9.91
CA ALA A 30 22.94 4.02 -10.52
C ALA A 30 22.26 4.15 -11.89
N GLY A 31 22.64 3.30 -12.83
CA GLY A 31 22.09 3.31 -14.19
C GLY A 31 20.59 3.02 -14.29
N ASN A 32 20.01 2.29 -13.34
CA ASN A 32 18.56 2.06 -13.23
C ASN A 32 18.06 2.42 -11.83
N LYS A 33 17.80 3.70 -11.65
CA LYS A 33 17.39 4.30 -10.38
C LYS A 33 16.18 3.60 -9.74
N LYS A 34 15.16 3.25 -10.52
CA LYS A 34 13.94 2.59 -10.03
C LYS A 34 14.24 1.21 -9.42
N ILE A 35 15.11 0.44 -10.04
CA ILE A 35 15.50 -0.88 -9.54
C ILE A 35 16.25 -0.74 -8.21
N HIS A 36 17.16 0.23 -8.11
CA HIS A 36 17.92 0.49 -6.89
C HIS A 36 17.04 0.94 -5.74
N ASP A 37 16.09 1.84 -5.99
CA ASP A 37 15.10 2.27 -5.00
C ASP A 37 14.24 1.09 -4.49
N MET A 38 13.77 0.25 -5.41
CA MET A 38 12.97 -0.93 -5.02
C MET A 38 13.79 -1.96 -4.23
N LYS A 39 15.07 -2.18 -4.58
CA LYS A 39 15.97 -3.04 -3.81
C LYS A 39 16.19 -2.50 -2.39
N ALA A 40 16.45 -1.20 -2.25
CA ALA A 40 16.64 -0.56 -0.96
C ALA A 40 15.40 -0.69 -0.07
N ARG A 41 14.19 -0.55 -0.62
CA ARG A 41 12.93 -0.78 0.12
C ARG A 41 12.80 -2.21 0.60
N VAL A 42 13.04 -3.18 -0.26
CA VAL A 42 13.02 -4.60 0.11
C VAL A 42 14.04 -4.90 1.21
N GLU A 43 15.24 -4.35 1.11
CA GLU A 43 16.29 -4.52 2.11
C GLU A 43 15.87 -3.97 3.49
N ILE A 44 15.28 -2.75 3.52
CA ILE A 44 14.75 -2.16 4.76
C ILE A 44 13.67 -3.07 5.36
N ILE A 45 12.71 -3.53 4.56
CA ILE A 45 11.62 -4.39 5.03
C ILE A 45 12.16 -5.71 5.60
N ASN A 46 13.01 -6.41 4.84
CA ASN A 46 13.56 -7.71 5.25
C ASN A 46 14.50 -7.59 6.46
N LYS A 47 15.21 -6.47 6.60
CA LYS A 47 16.07 -6.19 7.75
C LYS A 47 15.28 -5.83 9.02
N THR A 48 14.15 -5.15 8.83
CA THR A 48 13.26 -4.76 9.94
C THR A 48 12.41 -5.92 10.42
N MET A 49 12.08 -6.88 9.55
CA MET A 49 11.20 -8.03 9.82
C MET A 49 9.89 -7.61 10.52
N PRO A 50 9.12 -6.66 9.96
CA PRO A 50 7.87 -6.21 10.58
C PRO A 50 6.80 -7.32 10.54
N GLN A 51 5.78 -7.21 11.40
CA GLN A 51 4.61 -8.10 11.35
C GLN A 51 3.86 -7.99 10.02
N ALA A 52 3.89 -6.81 9.40
CA ALA A 52 3.25 -6.52 8.11
C ALA A 52 3.98 -5.40 7.38
N ALA A 53 4.06 -5.49 6.05
CA ALA A 53 4.52 -4.40 5.20
C ALA A 53 3.38 -3.95 4.27
N VAL A 54 3.15 -2.64 4.22
CA VAL A 54 2.10 -2.03 3.39
C VAL A 54 2.72 -0.97 2.49
N SER A 55 2.59 -1.15 1.19
CA SER A 55 3.04 -0.18 0.19
C SER A 55 1.82 0.54 -0.39
N ILE A 56 1.80 1.88 -0.28
CA ILE A 56 0.65 2.70 -0.69
C ILE A 56 0.98 3.40 -1.99
N HIS A 57 0.12 3.21 -2.97
CA HIS A 57 0.27 3.70 -4.34
C HIS A 57 -1.03 4.30 -4.91
N GLN A 58 -0.87 4.93 -6.05
CA GLN A 58 -1.96 5.32 -6.95
C GLN A 58 -1.71 4.67 -8.30
N ASN A 59 -2.74 4.03 -8.81
CA ASN A 59 -2.68 3.26 -10.05
C ASN A 59 -2.87 4.14 -11.29
N SER A 60 -2.58 3.59 -12.44
CA SER A 60 -2.91 4.17 -13.73
C SER A 60 -3.15 3.06 -14.75
N TYR A 61 -4.08 3.27 -15.67
CA TYR A 61 -4.40 2.31 -16.72
C TYR A 61 -4.74 3.03 -18.03
N GLN A 62 -4.64 2.34 -19.16
CA GLN A 62 -4.91 2.94 -20.47
C GLN A 62 -6.38 3.33 -20.67
N ASP A 63 -7.29 2.55 -20.10
CA ASP A 63 -8.72 2.83 -20.12
C ASP A 63 -9.08 3.70 -18.91
N GLU A 64 -9.47 4.94 -19.19
CA GLU A 64 -9.86 5.94 -18.19
C GLU A 64 -11.16 5.59 -17.44
N GLN A 65 -11.93 4.62 -17.91
CA GLN A 65 -13.13 4.15 -17.21
C GLN A 65 -12.80 3.21 -16.04
N ILE A 66 -11.58 2.67 -16.00
CA ILE A 66 -11.13 1.79 -14.93
C ILE A 66 -10.94 2.60 -13.64
N ARG A 67 -11.59 2.13 -12.56
CA ARG A 67 -11.60 2.79 -11.27
C ARG A 67 -11.71 1.81 -10.10
N GLY A 68 -11.57 2.32 -8.89
CA GLY A 68 -11.76 1.61 -7.62
C GLY A 68 -10.45 1.20 -6.97
N ALA A 69 -10.30 1.51 -5.67
CA ALA A 69 -9.17 1.10 -4.86
C ALA A 69 -9.05 -0.42 -4.82
N GLN A 70 -7.82 -0.94 -4.94
CA GLN A 70 -7.56 -2.38 -5.01
C GLN A 70 -6.28 -2.75 -4.27
N VAL A 71 -6.32 -3.89 -3.57
CA VAL A 71 -5.16 -4.44 -2.85
C VAL A 71 -4.59 -5.62 -3.60
N PHE A 72 -3.25 -5.65 -3.70
CA PHE A 72 -2.51 -6.73 -4.33
C PHE A 72 -1.64 -7.47 -3.31
N TYR A 73 -1.51 -8.78 -3.50
CA TYR A 73 -0.69 -9.67 -2.68
C TYR A 73 0.07 -10.68 -3.55
N TYR A 74 1.11 -11.27 -3.02
CA TYR A 74 1.85 -12.34 -3.71
C TYR A 74 1.03 -13.64 -3.68
N SER A 75 0.84 -14.29 -4.84
CA SER A 75 -0.02 -15.48 -4.97
C SER A 75 0.38 -16.64 -4.07
N HIS A 76 1.67 -16.74 -3.71
CA HIS A 76 2.23 -17.77 -2.84
C HIS A 76 2.27 -17.40 -1.35
N SER A 77 1.67 -16.27 -0.96
CA SER A 77 1.61 -15.81 0.43
C SER A 77 0.18 -15.90 0.97
N GLU A 78 -0.12 -16.93 1.75
CA GLU A 78 -1.42 -17.07 2.40
C GLU A 78 -1.69 -15.95 3.41
N GLU A 79 -0.67 -15.53 4.17
CA GLU A 79 -0.80 -14.40 5.08
C GLU A 79 -0.97 -13.07 4.33
N GLY A 80 -0.22 -12.88 3.23
CA GLY A 80 -0.41 -11.73 2.35
C GLY A 80 -1.82 -11.67 1.76
N LYS A 81 -2.39 -12.81 1.37
CA LYS A 81 -3.77 -12.92 0.92
C LYS A 81 -4.76 -12.51 1.99
N ARG A 82 -4.63 -13.08 3.20
CA ARG A 82 -5.49 -12.73 4.35
C ARG A 82 -5.43 -11.24 4.66
N MET A 83 -4.23 -10.66 4.72
CA MET A 83 -4.04 -9.23 4.88
C MET A 83 -4.72 -8.41 3.79
N ALA A 84 -4.53 -8.80 2.53
CA ALA A 84 -5.10 -8.10 1.39
C ALA A 84 -6.64 -8.11 1.41
N GLU A 85 -7.26 -9.22 1.79
CA GLU A 85 -8.71 -9.35 1.93
C GLU A 85 -9.25 -8.46 3.06
N GLN A 86 -8.57 -8.40 4.21
CA GLN A 86 -8.94 -7.51 5.31
C GLN A 86 -8.78 -6.03 4.92
N MET A 87 -7.67 -5.70 4.31
CA MET A 87 -7.42 -4.34 3.81
C MET A 87 -8.45 -3.93 2.76
N GLN A 88 -8.76 -4.83 1.81
CA GLN A 88 -9.77 -4.54 0.78
C GLN A 88 -11.14 -4.25 1.40
N LYS A 89 -11.57 -4.99 2.42
CA LYS A 89 -12.81 -4.71 3.15
C LYS A 89 -12.80 -3.31 3.76
N ALA A 90 -11.67 -2.88 4.34
CA ALA A 90 -11.55 -1.54 4.88
C ALA A 90 -11.64 -0.46 3.78
N LEU A 91 -11.02 -0.68 2.62
CA LEU A 91 -11.09 0.26 1.49
C LEU A 91 -12.50 0.40 0.91
N LEU A 92 -13.29 -0.68 0.89
CA LEU A 92 -14.68 -0.63 0.41
C LEU A 92 -15.57 0.30 1.26
N THR A 93 -15.19 0.59 2.50
CA THR A 93 -15.93 1.55 3.35
C THR A 93 -15.70 3.01 2.92
N VAL A 94 -14.70 3.28 2.09
CA VAL A 94 -14.39 4.63 1.59
C VAL A 94 -15.27 5.00 0.40
N ASP A 95 -15.52 4.03 -0.48
CA ASP A 95 -16.37 4.17 -1.66
C ASP A 95 -17.23 2.91 -1.84
N GLU A 96 -18.51 3.00 -1.51
CA GLU A 96 -19.47 1.89 -1.58
C GLU A 96 -19.76 1.44 -3.02
N THR A 97 -19.39 2.25 -4.01
CA THR A 97 -19.51 1.88 -5.44
C THR A 97 -18.35 1.01 -5.92
N ASN A 98 -17.30 0.88 -5.12
CA ASN A 98 -16.16 0.05 -5.43
C ASN A 98 -16.49 -1.44 -5.20
N THR A 99 -16.43 -2.23 -6.25
CA THR A 99 -16.70 -3.69 -6.22
C THR A 99 -15.45 -4.54 -6.34
N ARG A 100 -14.26 -3.92 -6.30
CA ARG A 100 -12.99 -4.65 -6.44
C ARG A 100 -12.73 -5.57 -5.26
N GLN A 101 -12.02 -6.65 -5.56
CA GLN A 101 -11.55 -7.61 -4.57
C GLN A 101 -10.02 -7.59 -4.51
N ALA A 102 -9.46 -8.08 -3.42
CA ALA A 102 -8.03 -8.33 -3.32
C ALA A 102 -7.58 -9.25 -4.47
N LYS A 103 -6.42 -8.96 -5.06
CA LYS A 103 -5.95 -9.64 -6.27
C LYS A 103 -4.51 -10.14 -6.11
N ALA A 104 -4.29 -11.40 -6.48
CA ALA A 104 -2.95 -11.95 -6.57
C ALA A 104 -2.13 -11.27 -7.68
N ASN A 105 -0.86 -11.04 -7.43
CA ASN A 105 0.07 -10.47 -8.40
C ASN A 105 1.49 -11.01 -8.21
N ASP A 106 2.00 -11.67 -9.25
CA ASP A 106 3.32 -12.31 -9.26
C ASP A 106 4.38 -11.48 -10.01
N THR A 107 4.02 -10.27 -10.44
CA THR A 107 4.92 -9.40 -11.21
C THR A 107 5.54 -8.29 -10.39
N TYR A 108 4.88 -7.85 -9.30
CA TYR A 108 5.40 -6.79 -8.45
C TYR A 108 6.64 -7.24 -7.68
N TYR A 109 7.74 -6.53 -7.92
CA TYR A 109 9.03 -6.82 -7.32
C TYR A 109 8.99 -6.86 -5.79
N LEU A 110 8.32 -5.89 -5.17
CA LEU A 110 8.19 -5.79 -3.72
C LEU A 110 7.52 -7.05 -3.14
N LEU A 111 6.39 -7.46 -3.71
CA LEU A 111 5.63 -8.63 -3.24
C LEU A 111 6.45 -9.94 -3.32
N LYS A 112 7.30 -10.05 -4.35
CA LYS A 112 8.11 -11.26 -4.60
C LYS A 112 9.37 -11.35 -3.77
N ARG A 113 9.87 -10.24 -3.23
CA ARG A 113 11.21 -10.17 -2.62
C ARG A 113 11.19 -9.87 -1.13
N THR A 114 10.05 -9.50 -0.58
CA THR A 114 9.90 -9.36 0.86
C THR A 114 9.65 -10.72 1.49
N GLU A 115 10.22 -10.93 2.68
CA GLU A 115 10.17 -12.17 3.46
C GLU A 115 9.05 -12.15 4.51
N VAL A 116 8.33 -11.03 4.59
CA VAL A 116 7.22 -10.81 5.52
C VAL A 116 5.90 -10.64 4.75
N PRO A 117 4.75 -10.83 5.40
CA PRO A 117 3.45 -10.55 4.78
C PRO A 117 3.42 -9.12 4.24
N THR A 118 3.29 -8.98 2.93
CA THR A 118 3.38 -7.69 2.23
C THR A 118 2.22 -7.53 1.27
N ILE A 119 1.60 -6.35 1.30
CA ILE A 119 0.54 -5.96 0.38
C ILE A 119 0.85 -4.62 -0.30
N ILE A 120 0.29 -4.44 -1.49
CA ILE A 120 0.28 -3.14 -2.18
C ILE A 120 -1.16 -2.65 -2.23
N VAL A 121 -1.37 -1.45 -1.74
CA VAL A 121 -2.65 -0.74 -1.73
C VAL A 121 -2.65 0.29 -2.84
N GLU A 122 -3.42 0.07 -3.88
CA GLU A 122 -3.69 1.03 -4.93
C GLU A 122 -4.96 1.81 -4.54
N CYS A 123 -4.80 3.08 -4.16
CA CYS A 123 -5.88 3.90 -3.60
C CYS A 123 -6.92 4.37 -4.64
N GLY A 124 -6.66 4.18 -5.91
CA GLY A 124 -7.48 4.58 -7.05
C GLY A 124 -6.63 4.82 -8.29
N PHE A 125 -7.26 5.21 -9.39
CA PHE A 125 -6.61 5.38 -10.68
C PHE A 125 -6.44 6.86 -11.05
N LEU A 126 -5.21 7.33 -11.17
CA LEU A 126 -4.91 8.69 -11.65
C LEU A 126 -5.34 8.92 -13.11
N SER A 127 -5.46 7.85 -13.90
CA SER A 127 -5.99 7.89 -15.27
C SER A 127 -7.49 8.14 -15.33
N ASN A 128 -8.24 7.88 -14.25
CA ASN A 128 -9.67 8.19 -14.17
C ASN A 128 -9.86 9.61 -13.62
N PRO A 129 -10.51 10.55 -14.38
CA PRO A 129 -10.62 11.94 -13.94
C PRO A 129 -11.36 12.14 -12.60
N GLU A 130 -12.39 11.34 -12.32
CA GLU A 130 -13.14 11.43 -11.07
C GLU A 130 -12.30 10.96 -9.88
N GLU A 131 -11.56 9.87 -10.04
CA GLU A 131 -10.67 9.37 -9.00
C GLU A 131 -9.46 10.27 -8.80
N ALA A 132 -8.88 10.81 -9.87
CA ALA A 132 -7.79 11.78 -9.78
C ALA A 132 -8.21 13.02 -8.95
N ALA A 133 -9.42 13.52 -9.17
CA ALA A 133 -9.97 14.61 -8.37
C ALA A 133 -10.16 14.22 -6.90
N LYS A 134 -10.69 13.02 -6.60
CA LYS A 134 -10.82 12.50 -5.23
C LYS A 134 -9.44 12.34 -4.56
N LEU A 135 -8.47 11.77 -5.27
CA LEU A 135 -7.12 11.50 -4.75
C LEU A 135 -6.33 12.77 -4.41
N THR A 136 -6.70 13.92 -4.98
CA THR A 136 -6.13 15.24 -4.64
C THR A 136 -6.91 15.98 -3.54
N ASP A 137 -8.11 15.51 -3.17
CA ASP A 137 -8.91 16.10 -2.09
C ASP A 137 -8.43 15.63 -0.72
N THR A 138 -8.10 16.59 0.15
CA THR A 138 -7.55 16.32 1.49
C THR A 138 -8.52 15.52 2.39
N LYS A 139 -9.83 15.73 2.26
CA LYS A 139 -10.82 15.00 3.06
C LYS A 139 -10.89 13.54 2.62
N TYR A 140 -10.82 13.30 1.31
CA TYR A 140 -10.78 11.95 0.77
C TYR A 140 -9.49 11.23 1.15
N GLN A 141 -8.33 11.91 1.06
CA GLN A 141 -7.04 11.36 1.51
C GLN A 141 -7.08 10.95 2.97
N LYS A 142 -7.66 11.79 3.85
CA LYS A 142 -7.83 11.45 5.27
C LYS A 142 -8.72 10.24 5.47
N LYS A 143 -9.87 10.18 4.79
CA LYS A 143 -10.79 9.03 4.83
C LYS A 143 -10.10 7.74 4.38
N MET A 144 -9.28 7.82 3.32
CA MET A 144 -8.49 6.70 2.84
C MET A 144 -7.41 6.28 3.85
N ALA A 145 -6.69 7.21 4.43
CA ALA A 145 -5.67 6.95 5.45
C ALA A 145 -6.28 6.29 6.70
N ASP A 146 -7.45 6.75 7.16
CA ASP A 146 -8.18 6.15 8.28
C ASP A 146 -8.61 4.71 7.97
N ALA A 147 -9.08 4.45 6.75
CA ALA A 147 -9.46 3.10 6.32
C ALA A 147 -8.24 2.16 6.24
N ILE A 148 -7.13 2.63 5.68
CA ILE A 148 -5.87 1.87 5.63
C ILE A 148 -5.37 1.57 7.05
N THR A 149 -5.41 2.55 7.95
CA THR A 149 -5.04 2.36 9.37
C THR A 149 -5.87 1.27 10.03
N LYS A 150 -7.19 1.30 9.87
CA LYS A 150 -8.09 0.25 10.37
C LYS A 150 -7.79 -1.12 9.75
N GLY A 151 -7.51 -1.15 8.45
CA GLY A 151 -7.11 -2.36 7.75
C GLY A 151 -5.81 -2.95 8.31
N ILE A 152 -4.79 -2.13 8.58
CA ILE A 152 -3.52 -2.59 9.20
C ILE A 152 -3.79 -3.18 10.58
N ILE A 153 -4.56 -2.50 11.42
CA ILE A 153 -4.89 -2.97 12.78
C ILE A 153 -5.56 -4.33 12.71
N ALA A 154 -6.59 -4.47 11.87
CA ALA A 154 -7.30 -5.74 11.68
C ALA A 154 -6.39 -6.88 11.19
N CYS A 155 -5.32 -6.56 10.45
CA CYS A 155 -4.36 -7.56 9.98
C CYS A 155 -3.41 -8.06 11.08
N VAL A 156 -3.02 -7.19 12.03
CA VAL A 156 -1.99 -7.51 13.04
C VAL A 156 -2.57 -7.92 14.40
N GLU A 157 -3.88 -7.83 14.58
CA GLU A 157 -4.59 -8.25 15.81
C GLU A 157 -5.22 -9.66 15.71
N ASN A 158 -5.26 -10.24 14.51
CA ASN A 158 -5.74 -11.59 14.21
C ASN A 158 -4.57 -12.50 13.82
#